data_5955b1c5b16641d57392f4f2f6855ad0
#
_entry.id   5955b1c5b16641d57392f4f2f6855ad0
#
_cell.length_a   1.000
_cell.length_b   1.000
_cell.length_c   1.000
_cell.angle_alpha   90.00
_cell.angle_beta   90.00
_cell.angle_gamma   90.00
#
_symmetry.space_group_name_H-M   'P 1'
#
loop_
_entity.id
_entity.type
_entity.pdbx_description
1 polymer ?
#
loop_
_entity_poly.entity_id
_entity_poly.type
_entity_poly.pdbx_seq_one_letter_code
_entity_poly.pdbx_strand_id
1 'polypeptide(L)'
;LNSIEELAYSLASRISGLKVITLPEHGNTWKGIIRNIRFAQKHQGDINHIFSPEIAYISLFLKGNVILTWHDTGTLLQSSSFLKRFIRKWFWFILPNRFAKHITCISQYTANEIKQITPRVKNKISIVYNPYNEVIHFHPKEFRKENPHILHIGTGMRKNLLRTIKALRNIPCTLIIVGILKQEHIEQLKKNHIQYKNYLDIPF
;
A
#
# COMPACT_ATOMS: atom_id res chain seq x y z
N LEU A 1 11.15 -6.77 -3.01
CA LEU A 1 10.35 -5.64 -3.54
C LEU A 1 9.01 -5.60 -2.83
N ASN A 2 8.49 -4.42 -2.52
CA ASN A 2 7.11 -4.30 -2.07
C ASN A 2 6.15 -4.19 -3.26
N SER A 3 4.86 -4.40 -3.05
CA SER A 3 3.86 -4.44 -4.13
C SER A 3 3.77 -3.13 -4.94
N ILE A 4 4.14 -1.99 -4.35
CA ILE A 4 4.14 -0.68 -5.04
C ILE A 4 5.35 -0.57 -5.98
N GLU A 5 6.51 -1.06 -5.53
CA GLU A 5 7.73 -1.09 -6.35
C GLU A 5 7.57 -2.04 -7.55
N GLU A 6 7.00 -3.23 -7.33
CA GLU A 6 6.70 -4.17 -8.41
C GLU A 6 5.78 -3.54 -9.47
N LEU A 7 4.75 -2.83 -9.03
CA LEU A 7 3.85 -2.11 -9.94
C LEU A 7 4.61 -1.05 -10.74
N ALA A 8 5.48 -0.27 -10.11
CA ALA A 8 6.27 0.76 -10.78
C ALA A 8 7.21 0.17 -11.84
N TYR A 9 7.90 -0.93 -11.52
CA TYR A 9 8.76 -1.63 -12.48
C TYR A 9 7.96 -2.29 -13.61
N SER A 10 6.80 -2.88 -13.32
CA SER A 10 5.91 -3.43 -14.34
C SER A 10 5.43 -2.37 -15.32
N LEU A 11 5.12 -1.17 -14.87
CA LEU A 11 4.79 -0.04 -15.75
C LEU A 11 5.99 0.42 -16.56
N ALA A 12 7.16 0.52 -15.96
CA ALA A 12 8.37 0.94 -16.64
C ALA A 12 8.77 -0.01 -17.78
N SER A 13 8.55 -1.31 -17.61
CA SER A 13 8.83 -2.29 -18.67
C SER A 13 7.90 -2.17 -19.89
N ARG A 14 6.73 -1.51 -19.73
CA ARG A 14 5.71 -1.38 -20.78
C ARG A 14 5.66 -0.01 -21.43
N ILE A 15 6.25 1.00 -20.80
CA ILE A 15 6.21 2.38 -21.29
C ILE A 15 7.63 2.81 -21.66
N SER A 16 7.87 2.99 -22.96
CA SER A 16 9.15 3.47 -23.47
C SER A 16 9.50 4.84 -22.88
N GLY A 17 10.74 5.01 -22.45
CA GLY A 17 11.25 6.25 -21.87
C GLY A 17 10.87 6.49 -20.39
N LEU A 18 10.10 5.60 -19.76
CA LEU A 18 9.81 5.69 -18.34
C LEU A 18 10.98 5.15 -17.51
N LYS A 19 11.45 5.95 -16.54
CA LYS A 19 12.54 5.60 -15.63
C LYS A 19 12.03 5.54 -14.20
N VAL A 20 12.23 4.41 -13.53
CA VAL A 20 11.93 4.27 -12.11
C VAL A 20 13.07 4.87 -11.29
N ILE A 21 12.73 5.76 -10.36
CA ILE A 21 13.67 6.42 -9.45
C ILE A 21 13.30 6.05 -8.02
N THR A 22 14.19 5.36 -7.34
CA THR A 22 14.05 5.05 -5.91
C THR A 22 14.74 6.11 -5.08
N LEU A 23 14.03 6.64 -4.08
CA LEU A 23 14.56 7.69 -3.21
C LEU A 23 15.60 7.09 -2.24
N PRO A 24 16.66 7.86 -1.90
CA PRO A 24 17.75 7.35 -1.07
C PRO A 24 17.39 7.16 0.40
N GLU A 25 16.37 7.86 0.91
CA GLU A 25 16.05 7.85 2.34
C GLU A 25 14.67 7.28 2.60
N HIS A 26 14.63 6.31 3.50
CA HIS A 26 13.39 5.76 4.05
C HIS A 26 13.02 6.52 5.33
N GLY A 27 11.77 7.01 5.40
CA GLY A 27 11.24 7.67 6.57
C GLY A 27 11.23 9.20 6.50
N ASN A 28 10.60 9.79 7.53
CA ASN A 28 10.21 11.21 7.54
C ASN A 28 11.06 12.05 8.50
N THR A 29 12.36 11.79 8.57
CA THR A 29 13.29 12.71 9.26
C THR A 29 13.49 13.96 8.41
N TRP A 30 13.64 15.13 9.03
CA TRP A 30 13.87 16.38 8.31
C TRP A 30 15.07 16.32 7.35
N LYS A 31 16.15 15.69 7.78
CA LYS A 31 17.34 15.50 6.94
C LYS A 31 17.03 14.59 5.74
N GLY A 32 16.28 13.49 5.94
CA GLY A 32 15.86 12.59 4.89
C GLY A 32 14.92 13.26 3.89
N ILE A 33 13.93 14.05 4.37
CA ILE A 33 13.03 14.82 3.52
C ILE A 33 13.82 15.76 2.59
N ILE A 34 14.77 16.54 3.13
CA ILE A 34 15.58 17.45 2.33
C ILE A 34 16.44 16.70 1.31
N ARG A 35 17.06 15.58 1.70
CA ARG A 35 17.84 14.73 0.78
C ARG A 35 16.97 14.18 -0.35
N ASN A 36 15.81 13.66 -0.03
CA ASN A 36 14.86 13.15 -1.01
C ASN A 36 14.40 14.23 -1.99
N ILE A 37 14.08 15.43 -1.50
CA ILE A 37 13.70 16.56 -2.36
C ILE A 37 14.83 16.90 -3.33
N ARG A 38 16.04 17.11 -2.83
CA ARG A 38 17.21 17.44 -3.67
C ARG A 38 17.52 16.35 -4.68
N PHE A 39 17.39 15.09 -4.27
CA PHE A 39 17.58 13.94 -5.14
C PHE A 39 16.52 13.90 -6.24
N ALA A 40 15.26 14.04 -5.89
CA ALA A 40 14.15 14.04 -6.85
C ALA A 40 14.27 15.21 -7.85
N GLN A 41 14.66 16.40 -7.40
CA GLN A 41 14.90 17.54 -8.29
C GLN A 41 16.00 17.32 -9.33
N LYS A 42 17.04 16.54 -9.00
CA LYS A 42 18.11 16.18 -9.93
C LYS A 42 17.69 15.13 -10.98
N HIS A 43 16.67 14.32 -10.65
CA HIS A 43 16.23 13.21 -11.49
C HIS A 43 14.84 13.42 -12.11
N GLN A 44 14.27 14.61 -11.97
CA GLN A 44 12.95 14.92 -12.52
C GLN A 44 12.97 14.97 -14.06
N GLY A 45 11.85 14.61 -14.66
CA GLY A 45 11.58 14.73 -16.09
C GLY A 45 10.45 15.72 -16.36
N ASP A 46 9.99 15.76 -17.62
CA ASP A 46 8.84 16.58 -18.03
C ASP A 46 7.54 16.11 -17.37
N ILE A 47 7.43 14.81 -17.12
CA ILE A 47 6.34 14.19 -16.37
C ILE A 47 6.96 13.43 -15.20
N ASN A 48 6.47 13.72 -14.01
CA ASN A 48 6.94 13.09 -12.77
C ASN A 48 5.77 12.36 -12.11
N HIS A 49 5.83 11.04 -12.04
CA HIS A 49 4.80 10.23 -11.44
C HIS A 49 5.22 9.76 -10.04
N ILE A 50 4.51 10.22 -9.01
CA ILE A 50 4.75 9.84 -7.61
C ILE A 50 3.80 8.71 -7.26
N PHE A 51 4.38 7.52 -7.03
CA PHE A 51 3.63 6.28 -6.78
C PHE A 51 3.33 6.02 -5.31
N SER A 52 4.05 6.65 -4.36
CA SER A 52 3.88 6.39 -2.94
C SER A 52 3.29 7.60 -2.22
N PRO A 53 2.19 7.43 -1.46
CA PRO A 53 1.62 8.48 -0.63
C PRO A 53 2.59 9.06 0.40
N GLU A 54 3.53 8.25 0.87
CA GLU A 54 4.50 8.65 1.91
C GLU A 54 5.45 9.74 1.45
N ILE A 55 5.67 9.84 0.13
CA ILE A 55 6.56 10.81 -0.49
C ILE A 55 5.81 11.88 -1.30
N ALA A 56 4.48 11.99 -1.12
CA ALA A 56 3.65 12.94 -1.85
C ALA A 56 4.13 14.39 -1.74
N TYR A 57 4.74 14.76 -0.61
CA TYR A 57 5.32 16.10 -0.37
C TYR A 57 6.34 16.51 -1.42
N ILE A 58 7.02 15.57 -2.10
CA ILE A 58 8.00 15.86 -3.15
C ILE A 58 7.36 16.61 -4.31
N SER A 59 6.07 16.35 -4.59
CA SER A 59 5.33 17.04 -5.65
C SER A 59 5.41 18.57 -5.56
N LEU A 60 5.61 19.12 -4.38
CA LEU A 60 5.70 20.56 -4.13
C LEU A 60 7.01 21.18 -4.66
N PHE A 61 8.01 20.35 -4.92
CA PHE A 61 9.37 20.77 -5.24
C PHE A 61 9.82 20.36 -6.64
N LEU A 62 8.98 19.64 -7.38
CA LEU A 62 9.26 19.24 -8.75
C LEU A 62 8.74 20.29 -9.73
N LYS A 63 9.45 20.41 -10.85
CA LYS A 63 9.04 21.19 -12.02
C LYS A 63 8.29 20.25 -12.98
N GLY A 64 7.51 20.85 -13.89
CA GLY A 64 6.79 20.07 -14.92
C GLY A 64 5.48 19.47 -14.43
N ASN A 65 5.01 18.44 -15.14
CA ASN A 65 3.73 17.83 -14.86
C ASN A 65 3.88 16.74 -13.80
N VAL A 66 3.23 16.90 -12.66
CA VAL A 66 3.23 15.91 -11.58
C VAL A 66 1.94 15.11 -11.59
N ILE A 67 2.06 13.80 -11.65
CA ILE A 67 0.98 12.82 -11.43
C ILE A 67 1.18 12.21 -10.04
N LEU A 68 0.12 12.11 -9.26
CA LEU A 68 0.16 11.55 -7.91
C LEU A 68 -0.80 10.37 -7.79
N THR A 69 -0.30 9.19 -7.43
CA THR A 69 -1.13 8.00 -7.18
C THR A 69 -1.39 7.80 -5.70
N TRP A 70 -2.66 7.68 -5.33
CA TRP A 70 -3.11 7.34 -3.99
C TRP A 70 -3.52 5.87 -3.91
N HIS A 71 -2.82 5.11 -3.06
CA HIS A 71 -3.18 3.72 -2.74
C HIS A 71 -4.17 3.66 -1.57
N ASP A 72 -3.92 4.43 -0.52
CA ASP A 72 -4.80 4.60 0.63
C ASP A 72 -4.55 5.95 1.32
N THR A 73 -5.35 6.26 2.32
CA THR A 73 -5.23 7.45 3.16
C THR A 73 -4.94 7.10 4.63
N GLY A 74 -4.67 5.83 4.92
CA GLY A 74 -4.55 5.29 6.27
C GLY A 74 -3.51 5.94 7.17
N THR A 75 -2.50 6.59 6.59
CA THR A 75 -1.44 7.29 7.34
C THR A 75 -1.90 8.58 8.01
N LEU A 76 -3.00 9.20 7.54
CA LEU A 76 -3.53 10.45 8.11
C LEU A 76 -4.03 10.31 9.53
N LEU A 77 -4.64 9.18 9.85
CA LEU A 77 -5.39 8.98 11.09
C LEU A 77 -4.54 8.47 12.26
N GLN A 78 -3.27 8.11 12.02
CA GLN A 78 -2.43 7.41 13.00
C GLN A 78 -1.69 8.31 14.01
N SER A 79 -1.88 9.62 13.97
CA SER A 79 -1.21 10.53 14.94
C SER A 79 -2.13 10.91 16.08
N SER A 80 -1.69 10.71 17.33
CA SER A 80 -2.39 11.12 18.54
C SER A 80 -2.40 12.65 18.78
N SER A 81 -1.44 13.38 18.19
CA SER A 81 -1.33 14.83 18.35
C SER A 81 -2.10 15.58 17.26
N PHE A 82 -3.00 16.49 17.68
CA PHE A 82 -3.78 17.33 16.77
C PHE A 82 -2.89 18.16 15.83
N LEU A 83 -1.84 18.80 16.35
CA LEU A 83 -0.93 19.63 15.57
C LEU A 83 -0.17 18.79 14.52
N LYS A 84 0.35 17.62 14.91
CA LYS A 84 1.03 16.71 13.97
C LYS A 84 0.08 16.23 12.87
N ARG A 85 -1.18 15.92 13.21
CA ARG A 85 -2.21 15.53 12.25
C ARG A 85 -2.55 16.67 11.30
N PHE A 86 -2.66 17.91 11.80
CA PHE A 86 -2.90 19.09 10.98
C PHE A 86 -1.75 19.32 9.98
N ILE A 87 -0.50 19.36 10.43
CA ILE A 87 0.68 19.54 9.58
C ILE A 87 0.74 18.43 8.53
N ARG A 88 0.55 17.16 8.93
CA ARG A 88 0.53 16.03 8.01
C ARG A 88 -0.57 16.16 6.96
N LYS A 89 -1.79 16.53 7.35
CA LYS A 89 -2.90 16.74 6.43
C LYS A 89 -2.54 17.77 5.35
N TRP A 90 -1.90 18.87 5.74
CA TRP A 90 -1.51 19.89 4.79
C TRP A 90 -0.35 19.48 3.89
N PHE A 91 0.77 19.03 4.46
CA PHE A 91 2.00 18.77 3.70
C PHE A 91 1.95 17.46 2.90
N TRP A 92 1.22 16.45 3.35
CA TRP A 92 1.16 15.15 2.67
C TRP A 92 -0.08 14.97 1.81
N PHE A 93 -1.14 15.78 2.00
CA PHE A 93 -2.38 15.61 1.25
C PHE A 93 -2.83 16.90 0.54
N ILE A 94 -3.16 17.95 1.29
CA ILE A 94 -3.81 19.13 0.70
C ILE A 94 -2.89 19.80 -0.32
N LEU A 95 -1.66 20.14 0.07
CA LEU A 95 -0.73 20.81 -0.83
C LEU A 95 -0.33 19.92 -2.01
N PRO A 96 0.15 18.65 -1.83
CA PRO A 96 0.46 17.76 -2.93
C PRO A 96 -0.70 17.60 -3.92
N ASN A 97 -1.91 17.37 -3.44
CA ASN A 97 -3.09 17.26 -4.27
C ASN A 97 -3.38 18.53 -5.08
N ARG A 98 -3.16 19.69 -4.52
CA ARG A 98 -3.35 20.96 -5.23
C ARG A 98 -2.31 21.20 -6.31
N PHE A 99 -1.05 20.86 -6.04
CA PHE A 99 0.06 21.02 -6.96
C PHE A 99 0.09 19.97 -8.07
N ALA A 100 -0.31 18.72 -7.78
CA ALA A 100 -0.39 17.69 -8.81
C ALA A 100 -1.30 18.14 -9.97
N LYS A 101 -0.85 17.93 -11.20
CA LYS A 101 -1.65 18.19 -12.40
C LYS A 101 -2.76 17.16 -12.54
N HIS A 102 -2.45 15.91 -12.19
CA HIS A 102 -3.40 14.80 -12.22
C HIS A 102 -3.23 13.91 -10.99
N ILE A 103 -4.35 13.32 -10.55
CA ILE A 103 -4.38 12.42 -9.40
C ILE A 103 -5.00 11.12 -9.85
N THR A 104 -4.35 10.00 -9.58
CA THR A 104 -4.92 8.68 -9.76
C THR A 104 -5.21 8.03 -8.40
N CYS A 105 -6.30 7.32 -8.29
CA CYS A 105 -6.66 6.55 -7.11
C CYS A 105 -6.91 5.10 -7.50
N ILE A 106 -6.41 4.16 -6.71
CA ILE A 106 -6.54 2.72 -7.04
C ILE A 106 -7.93 2.16 -6.79
N SER A 107 -8.84 2.94 -6.19
CA SER A 107 -10.22 2.52 -5.94
C SER A 107 -11.15 3.71 -5.81
N GLN A 108 -12.46 3.45 -6.01
CA GLN A 108 -13.51 4.45 -5.75
C GLN A 108 -13.51 4.91 -4.29
N TYR A 109 -13.20 4.00 -3.35
CA TYR A 109 -13.11 4.32 -1.93
C TYR A 109 -12.02 5.37 -1.69
N THR A 110 -10.79 5.12 -2.15
CA THR A 110 -9.68 6.08 -2.03
C THR A 110 -9.99 7.41 -2.70
N ALA A 111 -10.61 7.38 -3.90
CA ALA A 111 -11.00 8.61 -4.58
C ALA A 111 -12.00 9.45 -3.76
N ASN A 112 -12.97 8.81 -3.11
CA ASN A 112 -13.94 9.49 -2.25
C ASN A 112 -13.27 10.11 -1.02
N GLU A 113 -12.33 9.39 -0.37
CA GLU A 113 -11.55 9.93 0.75
C GLU A 113 -10.72 11.15 0.33
N ILE A 114 -10.02 11.09 -0.80
CA ILE A 114 -9.24 12.23 -1.32
C ILE A 114 -10.14 13.42 -1.64
N LYS A 115 -11.32 13.20 -2.22
CA LYS A 115 -12.32 14.26 -2.45
C LYS A 115 -12.81 14.92 -1.16
N GLN A 116 -12.97 14.14 -0.08
CA GLN A 116 -13.33 14.67 1.24
C GLN A 116 -12.19 15.48 1.87
N ILE A 117 -10.94 15.00 1.76
CA ILE A 117 -9.76 15.68 2.29
C ILE A 117 -9.47 16.97 1.52
N THR A 118 -9.62 16.94 0.19
CA THR A 118 -9.29 18.05 -0.71
C THR A 118 -10.40 18.24 -1.76
N PRO A 119 -11.55 18.82 -1.42
CA PRO A 119 -12.70 18.91 -2.34
C PRO A 119 -12.44 19.62 -3.67
N ARG A 120 -11.47 20.57 -3.66
CA ARG A 120 -11.14 21.38 -4.84
C ARG A 120 -10.44 20.61 -5.98
N VAL A 121 -10.01 19.37 -5.75
CA VAL A 121 -9.29 18.56 -6.76
C VAL A 121 -10.16 17.48 -7.43
N LYS A 122 -11.46 17.46 -7.18
CA LYS A 122 -12.37 16.43 -7.69
C LYS A 122 -12.31 16.23 -9.21
N ASN A 123 -12.04 17.29 -9.96
CA ASN A 123 -11.94 17.26 -11.43
C ASN A 123 -10.57 16.76 -11.95
N LYS A 124 -9.59 16.56 -11.05
CA LYS A 124 -8.25 16.05 -11.39
C LYS A 124 -8.09 14.55 -11.10
N ILE A 125 -9.13 13.91 -10.53
CA ILE A 125 -9.05 12.54 -10.03
C ILE A 125 -9.59 11.57 -11.08
N SER A 126 -8.77 10.58 -11.41
CA SER A 126 -9.16 9.38 -12.15
C SER A 126 -8.98 8.13 -11.31
N ILE A 127 -9.82 7.13 -11.52
CA ILE A 127 -9.69 5.83 -10.88
C ILE A 127 -8.94 4.91 -11.84
N VAL A 128 -7.80 4.38 -11.39
CA VAL A 128 -6.99 3.42 -12.11
C VAL A 128 -6.73 2.25 -11.17
N TYR A 129 -7.41 1.13 -11.39
CA TYR A 129 -7.25 -0.06 -10.57
C TYR A 129 -5.86 -0.67 -10.77
N ASN A 130 -5.28 -1.20 -9.70
CA ASN A 130 -4.05 -1.95 -9.81
C ASN A 130 -4.29 -3.21 -10.66
N PRO A 131 -3.40 -3.57 -11.59
CA PRO A 131 -3.46 -4.83 -12.30
C PRO A 131 -3.18 -5.98 -11.33
N TYR A 132 -3.62 -7.17 -11.68
CA TYR A 132 -3.15 -8.39 -11.04
C TYR A 132 -1.72 -8.74 -11.52
N ASN A 133 -1.01 -9.52 -10.74
CA ASN A 133 0.32 -10.00 -11.15
C ASN A 133 0.16 -11.11 -12.19
N GLU A 134 0.60 -10.88 -13.44
CA GLU A 134 0.49 -11.82 -14.55
C GLU A 134 1.28 -13.12 -14.36
N VAL A 135 2.23 -13.15 -13.43
CA VAL A 135 2.95 -14.38 -13.04
C VAL A 135 2.03 -15.38 -12.34
N ILE A 136 0.92 -14.90 -11.77
CA ILE A 136 -0.04 -15.77 -11.10
C ILE A 136 -1.01 -16.34 -12.14
N HIS A 137 -0.78 -17.57 -12.55
CA HIS A 137 -1.66 -18.29 -13.46
C HIS A 137 -2.76 -19.05 -12.71
N PHE A 138 -3.94 -19.10 -13.31
CA PHE A 138 -5.04 -19.91 -12.77
C PHE A 138 -4.71 -21.40 -12.94
N HIS A 139 -4.68 -22.12 -11.82
CA HIS A 139 -4.59 -23.56 -11.78
C HIS A 139 -5.88 -24.13 -11.16
N PRO A 140 -6.71 -24.85 -11.94
CA PRO A 140 -7.93 -25.42 -11.39
C PRO A 140 -7.59 -26.46 -10.31
N LYS A 141 -8.27 -26.37 -9.19
CA LYS A 141 -8.15 -27.34 -8.08
C LYS A 141 -9.53 -27.75 -7.62
N GLU A 142 -9.69 -29.03 -7.30
CA GLU A 142 -10.89 -29.50 -6.65
C GLU A 142 -11.01 -28.91 -5.25
N PHE A 143 -12.20 -28.41 -4.94
CA PHE A 143 -12.48 -27.89 -3.62
C PHE A 143 -12.73 -29.03 -2.64
N ARG A 144 -11.88 -29.15 -1.61
CA ARG A 144 -12.01 -30.15 -0.54
C ARG A 144 -13.05 -29.69 0.47
N LYS A 145 -14.29 -30.11 0.31
CA LYS A 145 -15.42 -29.70 1.17
C LYS A 145 -15.24 -30.11 2.64
N GLU A 146 -14.67 -31.30 2.89
CA GLU A 146 -14.52 -31.83 4.24
C GLU A 146 -13.44 -31.20 5.09
N ASN A 147 -12.35 -30.71 4.44
CA ASN A 147 -11.25 -30.01 5.10
C ASN A 147 -10.65 -28.96 4.15
N PRO A 148 -11.33 -27.84 3.94
CA PRO A 148 -10.85 -26.77 3.06
C PRO A 148 -9.57 -26.15 3.61
N HIS A 149 -8.66 -25.77 2.71
CA HIS A 149 -7.49 -25.00 3.05
C HIS A 149 -7.82 -23.51 2.93
N ILE A 150 -7.62 -22.78 4.02
CA ILE A 150 -7.84 -21.33 4.09
C ILE A 150 -6.48 -20.63 4.16
N LEU A 151 -6.18 -19.77 3.17
CA LEU A 151 -4.95 -19.02 3.13
C LEU A 151 -5.09 -17.69 3.87
N HIS A 152 -4.17 -17.40 4.79
CA HIS A 152 -4.06 -16.13 5.48
C HIS A 152 -2.64 -15.55 5.32
N ILE A 153 -2.53 -14.43 4.61
CA ILE A 153 -1.24 -13.81 4.29
C ILE A 153 -0.98 -12.60 5.20
N GLY A 154 0.13 -12.69 5.94
CA GLY A 154 0.59 -11.68 6.87
C GLY A 154 -0.01 -11.82 8.27
N THR A 155 0.81 -11.53 9.28
CA THR A 155 0.48 -11.67 10.71
C THR A 155 0.47 -10.35 11.47
N GLY A 156 0.70 -9.23 10.76
CA GLY A 156 0.62 -7.89 11.33
C GLY A 156 -0.79 -7.54 11.81
N MET A 157 -0.89 -6.58 12.71
CA MET A 157 -2.15 -6.18 13.37
C MET A 157 -3.27 -5.85 12.36
N ARG A 158 -2.95 -5.19 11.25
CA ARG A 158 -3.90 -4.86 10.17
C ARG A 158 -4.40 -6.09 9.39
N LYS A 159 -3.69 -7.22 9.44
CA LYS A 159 -4.10 -8.47 8.78
C LYS A 159 -5.11 -9.27 9.60
N ASN A 160 -5.26 -8.93 10.89
CA ASN A 160 -6.36 -9.37 11.74
C ASN A 160 -6.44 -10.89 11.97
N LEU A 161 -5.27 -11.55 12.03
CA LEU A 161 -5.17 -13.01 12.20
C LEU A 161 -5.98 -13.52 13.41
N LEU A 162 -5.95 -12.79 14.53
CA LEU A 162 -6.68 -13.18 15.75
C LEU A 162 -8.21 -13.30 15.53
N ARG A 163 -8.79 -12.43 14.69
CA ARG A 163 -10.22 -12.56 14.34
C ARG A 163 -10.47 -13.72 13.40
N THR A 164 -9.56 -13.95 12.45
CA THR A 164 -9.64 -15.13 11.56
C THR A 164 -9.64 -16.41 12.38
N ILE A 165 -8.71 -16.56 13.35
CA ILE A 165 -8.65 -17.72 14.25
C ILE A 165 -9.97 -17.92 14.99
N LYS A 166 -10.52 -16.85 15.57
CA LYS A 166 -11.80 -16.90 16.29
C LYS A 166 -12.98 -17.28 15.39
N ALA A 167 -13.00 -16.73 14.16
CA ALA A 167 -14.07 -17.01 13.20
C ALA A 167 -14.07 -18.46 12.72
N LEU A 168 -12.90 -19.09 12.65
CA LEU A 168 -12.74 -20.48 12.21
C LEU A 168 -12.98 -21.52 13.32
N ARG A 169 -13.25 -21.06 14.55
CA ARG A 169 -13.60 -22.00 15.65
C ARG A 169 -14.79 -22.86 15.24
N ASN A 170 -14.65 -24.17 15.42
CA ASN A 170 -15.66 -25.17 15.06
C ASN A 170 -15.92 -25.34 13.53
N ILE A 171 -15.07 -24.78 12.69
CA ILE A 171 -15.10 -25.02 11.24
C ILE A 171 -13.99 -26.02 10.90
N PRO A 172 -14.31 -27.23 10.39
CA PRO A 172 -13.29 -28.16 9.97
C PRO A 172 -12.53 -27.61 8.75
N CYS A 173 -11.30 -27.14 8.99
CA CYS A 173 -10.44 -26.55 7.96
C CYS A 173 -8.97 -26.62 8.38
N THR A 174 -8.06 -26.46 7.42
CA THR A 174 -6.65 -26.24 7.69
C THR A 174 -6.29 -24.80 7.35
N LEU A 175 -5.86 -24.00 8.34
CA LEU A 175 -5.44 -22.62 8.15
C LEU A 175 -3.96 -22.57 7.71
N ILE A 176 -3.72 -22.08 6.50
CA ILE A 176 -2.37 -21.86 5.95
C ILE A 176 -1.98 -20.42 6.24
N ILE A 177 -0.98 -20.22 7.12
CA ILE A 177 -0.55 -18.90 7.54
C ILE A 177 0.81 -18.59 6.93
N VAL A 178 0.91 -17.45 6.25
CA VAL A 178 2.18 -16.93 5.72
C VAL A 178 2.61 -15.72 6.56
N GLY A 179 3.78 -15.83 7.21
CA GLY A 179 4.37 -14.79 8.04
C GLY A 179 4.77 -15.26 9.43
N ILE A 180 5.42 -14.38 10.19
CA ILE A 180 5.96 -14.68 11.52
C ILE A 180 4.83 -14.71 12.55
N LEU A 181 4.61 -15.84 13.19
CA LEU A 181 3.65 -15.96 14.31
C LEU A 181 4.26 -15.38 15.58
N LYS A 182 3.46 -14.61 16.31
CA LYS A 182 3.75 -14.17 17.67
C LYS A 182 3.21 -15.22 18.66
N GLN A 183 3.71 -15.19 19.90
CA GLN A 183 3.26 -16.08 20.97
C GLN A 183 1.74 -16.03 21.16
N GLU A 184 1.15 -14.83 21.14
CA GLU A 184 -0.30 -14.63 21.23
C GLU A 184 -1.08 -15.38 20.14
N HIS A 185 -0.56 -15.39 18.89
CA HIS A 185 -1.19 -16.11 17.78
C HIS A 185 -1.19 -17.62 18.04
N ILE A 186 -0.06 -18.17 18.52
CA ILE A 186 0.11 -19.60 18.81
C ILE A 186 -0.86 -20.03 19.93
N GLU A 187 -0.96 -19.24 20.98
CA GLU A 187 -1.89 -19.49 22.09
C GLU A 187 -3.35 -19.51 21.63
N GLN A 188 -3.75 -18.54 20.78
CA GLN A 188 -5.10 -18.49 20.23
C GLN A 188 -5.40 -19.63 19.26
N LEU A 189 -4.44 -20.07 18.45
CA LEU A 189 -4.58 -21.24 17.58
C LEU A 189 -4.82 -22.52 18.39
N LYS A 190 -4.02 -22.71 19.46
CA LYS A 190 -4.18 -23.85 20.38
C LYS A 190 -5.52 -23.79 21.13
N LYS A 191 -5.86 -22.65 21.72
CA LYS A 191 -7.12 -22.45 22.47
C LYS A 191 -8.37 -22.70 21.65
N ASN A 192 -8.34 -22.39 20.34
CA ASN A 192 -9.48 -22.58 19.45
C ASN A 192 -9.40 -23.90 18.65
N HIS A 193 -8.42 -24.78 18.95
CA HIS A 193 -8.22 -26.08 18.29
C HIS A 193 -8.11 -25.97 16.76
N ILE A 194 -7.45 -24.92 16.24
CA ILE A 194 -7.28 -24.72 14.80
C ILE A 194 -6.13 -25.56 14.28
N GLN A 195 -6.41 -26.41 13.29
CA GLN A 195 -5.36 -27.04 12.50
C GLN A 195 -4.71 -26.00 11.59
N TYR A 196 -3.38 -25.88 11.63
CA TYR A 196 -2.69 -24.89 10.82
C TYR A 196 -1.33 -25.36 10.31
N LYS A 197 -0.90 -24.75 9.20
CA LYS A 197 0.48 -24.79 8.70
C LYS A 197 1.01 -23.36 8.64
N ASN A 198 2.27 -23.16 9.05
CA ASN A 198 2.89 -21.81 9.02
C ASN A 198 4.10 -21.82 8.09
N TYR A 199 4.16 -20.84 7.21
CA TYR A 199 5.27 -20.57 6.32
C TYR A 199 5.78 -19.16 6.62
N LEU A 200 7.11 -19.01 6.81
CA LEU A 200 7.71 -17.71 7.07
C LEU A 200 7.78 -16.88 5.79
N ASP A 201 8.07 -17.54 4.70
CA ASP A 201 8.13 -16.98 3.35
C ASP A 201 7.69 -18.05 2.34
N ILE A 202 7.10 -17.60 1.24
CA ILE A 202 6.76 -18.46 0.11
C ILE A 202 7.51 -17.89 -1.08
N PRO A 203 8.49 -18.64 -1.65
CA PRO A 203 9.15 -18.19 -2.86
C PRO A 203 8.12 -18.12 -4.00
N PHE A 204 8.14 -17.00 -4.72
CA PHE A 204 7.36 -16.78 -5.93
C PHE A 204 8.02 -17.43 -7.12
#